data_87e96f6af4f38e168c3000d4816f88fe
#
_entry.id   87e96f6af4f38e168c3000d4816f88fe
#
_cell.length_a   1.000
_cell.length_b   1.000
_cell.length_c   1.000
_cell.angle_alpha   90.00
_cell.angle_beta   90.00
_cell.angle_gamma   90.00
#
_symmetry.space_group_name_H-M   'P 1'
#
loop_
_entity.id
_entity.type
_entity.pdbx_description
1 polymer ?
#
loop_
_entity_poly.entity_id
_entity_poly.type
_entity_poly.pdbx_seq_one_letter_code
_entity_poly.pdbx_strand_id
1 'polypeptide(L)'
;MAGERQNLHLAGELDPVWRLWSQLPGPWRGPVIGDDVEGWESITENDDYRINLTGLPEVIQAELAWMAHWQAADGTRSSVLAISQLANILRRAIREDRPFPPSIRQMDWDAAAALQAWFYASRWRRFPPHGVRARLRVIFRFARTALIAACHDGHWWELDYWHPRCDQRIPLSEREPQAHYGCSPALITHRWLREAVKWYLGTMLESGALRWTTVSQERLRCLHRFDRWLAIAFDDPREVLADPATTASQAAAFRRWDADPANRSDGSKHRRIPGKVRPRQINDDLRAVAELFAFIAANQAETRRILGPLAAPWMTVTDAHAACWLRQVSRIPHERALNDGNYVDDHALAQITAALPLLGLPRGEQTRITRGDGEQILASGSGDPQAMRMILLQILTGRRSSEIRHCEFGCLSPAAGRAAEAAQGEEIARFRYAQTKIDIAPDTILIDSEVVAIIEEQQRWVRDRFPGIQPRHLFPPAHREPGRRQALPVGHLHVPVARVQQDRPGR
;
A
#
# COMPACT_ATOMS: atom_id res chain seq x y z
N MET A 1 -19.87 31.99 -22.99
CA MET A 1 -18.81 30.98 -22.67
C MET A 1 -17.39 31.40 -23.11
N ALA A 2 -17.21 32.12 -24.22
CA ALA A 2 -15.87 32.65 -24.59
C ALA A 2 -15.44 33.89 -23.79
N GLY A 3 -16.38 34.69 -23.29
CA GLY A 3 -16.11 35.95 -22.58
C GLY A 3 -15.65 35.77 -21.12
N GLU A 4 -16.09 34.71 -20.44
CA GLU A 4 -15.66 34.43 -19.05
C GLU A 4 -14.25 33.85 -18.96
N ARG A 5 -13.81 33.11 -19.99
CA ARG A 5 -12.43 32.62 -20.08
C ARG A 5 -11.40 33.75 -20.23
N GLN A 6 -11.75 34.87 -20.81
CA GLN A 6 -10.87 36.04 -20.90
C GLN A 6 -10.70 36.78 -19.57
N ASN A 7 -11.69 36.75 -18.69
CA ASN A 7 -11.59 37.38 -17.36
C ASN A 7 -10.76 36.57 -16.33
N LEU A 8 -10.63 35.25 -16.51
CA LEU A 8 -9.77 34.39 -15.69
C LEU A 8 -8.27 34.58 -16.03
N HIS A 9 -7.93 35.10 -17.19
CA HIS A 9 -6.55 35.43 -17.58
C HIS A 9 -5.94 36.65 -16.86
N LEU A 10 -6.73 37.42 -16.13
CA LEU A 10 -6.27 38.63 -15.44
C LEU A 10 -6.03 38.47 -13.92
N ALA A 11 -6.36 37.32 -13.34
CA ALA A 11 -6.10 37.00 -11.95
C ALA A 11 -5.09 35.88 -11.88
N GLY A 12 -3.79 36.18 -11.72
CA GLY A 12 -2.62 35.34 -11.47
C GLY A 12 -2.80 33.84 -11.62
N GLU A 13 -1.78 33.16 -12.13
CA GLU A 13 -1.63 31.71 -12.37
C GLU A 13 -2.92 30.91 -12.50
N LEU A 14 -3.22 30.46 -13.72
CA LEU A 14 -4.33 29.56 -14.02
C LEU A 14 -4.33 28.37 -13.06
N ASP A 15 -5.46 28.09 -12.41
CA ASP A 15 -5.60 26.90 -11.55
C ASP A 15 -5.01 25.66 -12.25
N PRO A 16 -4.09 24.91 -11.60
CA PRO A 16 -3.41 23.76 -12.18
C PRO A 16 -4.34 22.72 -12.83
N VAL A 17 -5.62 22.69 -12.43
CA VAL A 17 -6.60 21.76 -13.02
C VAL A 17 -6.80 22.02 -14.52
N TRP A 18 -6.63 23.25 -15.00
CA TRP A 18 -6.81 23.56 -16.42
C TRP A 18 -5.71 22.98 -17.31
N ARG A 19 -4.49 22.85 -16.78
CA ARG A 19 -3.41 22.11 -17.43
C ARG A 19 -3.81 20.63 -17.57
N LEU A 20 -4.32 20.03 -16.52
CA LEU A 20 -4.78 18.64 -16.55
C LEU A 20 -5.96 18.43 -17.48
N TRP A 21 -6.93 19.36 -17.47
CA TRP A 21 -8.07 19.36 -18.39
C TRP A 21 -7.64 19.40 -19.86
N SER A 22 -6.67 20.26 -20.20
CA SER A 22 -6.18 20.36 -21.57
C SER A 22 -5.50 19.09 -22.08
N GLN A 23 -4.98 18.26 -21.18
CA GLN A 23 -4.31 16.99 -21.49
C GLN A 23 -5.30 15.82 -21.63
N LEU A 24 -6.55 15.97 -21.18
CA LEU A 24 -7.53 14.91 -21.33
C LEU A 24 -7.86 14.64 -22.80
N PRO A 25 -8.11 13.38 -23.20
CA PRO A 25 -8.68 13.07 -24.52
C PRO A 25 -10.02 13.79 -24.73
N GLY A 26 -10.32 14.14 -25.98
CA GLY A 26 -11.53 14.89 -26.36
C GLY A 26 -12.83 14.38 -25.72
N PRO A 27 -13.13 13.07 -25.80
CA PRO A 27 -14.34 12.48 -25.22
C PRO A 27 -14.50 12.70 -23.71
N TRP A 28 -13.39 12.90 -22.97
CA TRP A 28 -13.41 13.15 -21.52
C TRP A 28 -13.62 14.61 -21.15
N ARG A 29 -13.58 15.52 -22.11
CA ARG A 29 -13.72 16.98 -21.89
C ARG A 29 -15.15 17.50 -22.05
N GLY A 30 -16.10 16.64 -22.39
CA GLY A 30 -17.50 16.99 -22.55
C GLY A 30 -18.25 17.21 -21.24
N PRO A 31 -19.40 17.91 -21.29
CA PRO A 31 -20.28 18.04 -20.12
C PRO A 31 -20.97 16.72 -19.74
N VAL A 32 -21.01 15.77 -20.68
CA VAL A 32 -21.47 14.39 -20.48
C VAL A 32 -20.40 13.46 -21.02
N ILE A 33 -19.94 12.53 -20.18
CA ILE A 33 -18.90 11.56 -20.52
C ILE A 33 -19.56 10.18 -20.65
N GLY A 34 -19.33 9.49 -21.76
CA GLY A 34 -19.94 8.17 -22.01
C GLY A 34 -19.66 7.63 -23.39
N ASP A 35 -20.64 7.67 -24.30
CA ASP A 35 -20.66 6.98 -25.61
C ASP A 35 -19.42 7.18 -26.48
N ASP A 36 -18.85 8.38 -26.44
CA ASP A 36 -17.68 8.74 -27.26
C ASP A 36 -16.35 8.25 -26.65
N VAL A 37 -16.38 7.57 -25.48
CA VAL A 37 -15.19 7.04 -24.83
C VAL A 37 -14.99 5.60 -25.28
N GLU A 38 -13.87 5.33 -25.95
CA GLU A 38 -13.50 4.00 -26.38
C GLU A 38 -13.42 3.03 -25.19
N GLY A 39 -14.08 1.89 -25.31
CA GLY A 39 -14.13 0.87 -24.26
C GLY A 39 -14.98 1.24 -23.04
N TRP A 40 -15.89 2.20 -23.16
CA TRP A 40 -16.76 2.66 -22.05
C TRP A 40 -17.54 1.51 -21.38
N GLU A 41 -18.07 0.59 -22.17
CA GLU A 41 -18.77 -0.61 -21.69
C GLU A 41 -17.93 -1.45 -20.73
N SER A 42 -16.65 -1.63 -21.07
CA SER A 42 -15.70 -2.37 -20.24
C SER A 42 -15.36 -1.65 -18.94
N ILE A 43 -15.52 -0.31 -18.90
CA ILE A 43 -15.25 0.54 -17.74
C ILE A 43 -16.46 0.57 -16.79
N THR A 44 -17.68 0.56 -17.31
CA THR A 44 -18.91 0.80 -16.53
C THR A 44 -19.75 -0.45 -16.31
N GLU A 45 -19.56 -1.51 -17.09
CA GLU A 45 -20.39 -2.72 -17.14
C GLU A 45 -21.86 -2.43 -17.52
N ASN A 46 -22.15 -1.25 -18.07
CA ASN A 46 -23.48 -0.83 -18.46
C ASN A 46 -23.41 0.23 -19.58
N ASP A 47 -23.94 -0.06 -20.74
CA ASP A 47 -23.88 0.77 -21.94
C ASP A 47 -24.62 2.10 -21.78
N ASP A 48 -25.70 2.12 -20.99
CA ASP A 48 -26.51 3.32 -20.77
C ASP A 48 -25.96 4.29 -19.73
N TYR A 49 -24.84 3.94 -19.11
CA TYR A 49 -24.29 4.71 -18.00
C TYR A 49 -23.50 5.92 -18.50
N ARG A 50 -23.82 7.10 -17.98
CA ARG A 50 -23.15 8.38 -18.33
C ARG A 50 -22.76 9.14 -17.09
N ILE A 51 -21.64 9.87 -17.17
CA ILE A 51 -21.27 10.86 -16.15
C ILE A 51 -21.75 12.22 -16.67
N ASN A 52 -22.80 12.73 -16.10
CA ASN A 52 -23.30 14.06 -16.44
C ASN A 52 -22.68 15.10 -15.50
N LEU A 53 -21.92 16.03 -16.05
CA LEU A 53 -21.24 17.11 -15.32
C LEU A 53 -21.95 18.47 -15.50
N THR A 54 -23.02 18.52 -16.33
CA THR A 54 -23.77 19.76 -16.62
C THR A 54 -24.27 20.42 -15.34
N GLY A 55 -24.15 21.73 -15.23
CA GLY A 55 -24.64 22.54 -14.11
C GLY A 55 -23.75 22.50 -12.87
N LEU A 56 -22.56 21.86 -12.93
CA LEU A 56 -21.52 22.01 -11.93
C LEU A 56 -20.61 23.20 -12.27
N PRO A 57 -19.94 23.82 -11.28
CA PRO A 57 -18.87 24.78 -11.54
C PRO A 57 -17.77 24.19 -12.43
N GLU A 58 -17.21 24.97 -13.34
CA GLU A 58 -16.23 24.49 -14.34
C GLU A 58 -15.02 23.79 -13.73
N VAL A 59 -14.48 24.31 -12.61
CA VAL A 59 -13.37 23.67 -11.86
C VAL A 59 -13.77 22.27 -11.42
N ILE A 60 -14.95 22.10 -10.85
CA ILE A 60 -15.43 20.78 -10.39
C ILE A 60 -15.69 19.84 -11.57
N GLN A 61 -16.21 20.36 -12.71
CA GLN A 61 -16.35 19.55 -13.92
C GLN A 61 -14.99 19.01 -14.38
N ALA A 62 -13.97 19.87 -14.46
CA ALA A 62 -12.61 19.50 -14.85
C ALA A 62 -11.99 18.46 -13.89
N GLU A 63 -12.15 18.68 -12.59
CA GLU A 63 -11.65 17.75 -11.56
C GLU A 63 -12.32 16.38 -11.63
N LEU A 64 -13.64 16.32 -11.75
CA LEU A 64 -14.39 15.07 -11.85
C LEU A 64 -14.10 14.32 -13.15
N ALA A 65 -13.98 15.03 -14.27
CA ALA A 65 -13.62 14.43 -15.55
C ALA A 65 -12.21 13.82 -15.49
N TRP A 66 -11.24 14.54 -14.95
CA TRP A 66 -9.90 14.03 -14.77
C TRP A 66 -9.87 12.80 -13.83
N MET A 67 -10.58 12.87 -12.71
CA MET A 67 -10.69 11.74 -11.79
C MET A 67 -11.33 10.51 -12.45
N ALA A 68 -12.34 10.69 -13.29
CA ALA A 68 -12.99 9.61 -14.02
C ALA A 68 -12.02 8.97 -15.02
N HIS A 69 -11.31 9.77 -15.81
CA HIS A 69 -10.28 9.30 -16.74
C HIS A 69 -9.15 8.54 -16.01
N TRP A 70 -8.65 9.09 -14.92
CA TRP A 70 -7.62 8.43 -14.11
C TRP A 70 -8.10 7.07 -13.58
N GLN A 71 -9.33 6.96 -13.08
CA GLN A 71 -9.92 5.71 -12.59
C GLN A 71 -10.11 4.68 -13.72
N ALA A 72 -10.51 5.13 -14.89
CA ALA A 72 -10.63 4.27 -16.07
C ALA A 72 -9.26 3.69 -16.47
N ALA A 73 -8.25 4.54 -16.56
CA ALA A 73 -6.89 4.13 -16.90
C ALA A 73 -6.27 3.17 -15.86
N ASP A 74 -6.65 3.31 -14.58
CA ASP A 74 -6.21 2.42 -13.50
C ASP A 74 -6.96 1.08 -13.47
N GLY A 75 -8.02 0.91 -14.29
CA GLY A 75 -8.81 -0.32 -14.40
C GLY A 75 -9.72 -0.60 -13.20
N THR A 76 -10.13 0.44 -12.48
CA THR A 76 -11.00 0.30 -11.29
C THR A 76 -12.46 0.60 -11.68
N ARG A 77 -13.15 -0.38 -12.26
CA ARG A 77 -14.51 -0.27 -12.83
C ARG A 77 -15.56 0.35 -11.89
N SER A 78 -15.64 -0.10 -10.64
CA SER A 78 -16.67 0.35 -9.69
C SER A 78 -16.55 1.83 -9.26
N SER A 79 -15.45 2.50 -9.59
CA SER A 79 -15.17 3.85 -9.11
C SER A 79 -15.72 4.93 -10.02
N VAL A 80 -15.88 4.67 -11.33
CA VAL A 80 -16.48 5.60 -12.28
C VAL A 80 -17.94 5.88 -11.91
N LEU A 81 -18.69 4.85 -11.50
CA LEU A 81 -20.06 4.98 -10.99
C LEU A 81 -20.15 5.92 -9.78
N ALA A 82 -19.17 5.88 -8.90
CA ALA A 82 -19.18 6.72 -7.71
C ALA A 82 -18.85 8.19 -8.03
N ILE A 83 -18.11 8.47 -9.11
CA ILE A 83 -17.88 9.85 -9.60
C ILE A 83 -19.17 10.45 -10.13
N SER A 84 -19.95 9.69 -10.91
CA SER A 84 -21.27 10.15 -11.36
C SER A 84 -22.21 10.39 -10.17
N GLN A 85 -22.18 9.53 -9.17
CA GLN A 85 -22.95 9.74 -7.96
C GLN A 85 -22.53 11.03 -7.23
N LEU A 86 -21.23 11.30 -7.12
CA LEU A 86 -20.71 12.54 -6.53
C LEU A 86 -21.18 13.76 -7.32
N ALA A 87 -21.11 13.72 -8.66
CA ALA A 87 -21.65 14.78 -9.53
C ALA A 87 -23.14 15.04 -9.26
N ASN A 88 -23.96 13.98 -9.10
CA ASN A 88 -25.37 14.10 -8.77
C ASN A 88 -25.63 14.73 -7.39
N ILE A 89 -24.83 14.35 -6.39
CA ILE A 89 -24.89 14.93 -5.04
C ILE A 89 -24.61 16.43 -5.09
N LEU A 90 -23.52 16.84 -5.78
CA LEU A 90 -23.11 18.23 -5.89
C LEU A 90 -24.13 19.09 -6.64
N ARG A 91 -24.66 18.61 -7.78
CA ARG A 91 -25.72 19.31 -8.50
C ARG A 91 -26.97 19.54 -7.64
N ARG A 92 -27.31 18.57 -6.81
CA ARG A 92 -28.43 18.74 -5.88
C ARG A 92 -28.10 19.74 -4.79
N ALA A 93 -26.87 19.70 -4.27
CA ALA A 93 -26.41 20.68 -3.28
C ALA A 93 -26.50 22.11 -3.82
N ILE A 94 -26.10 22.32 -5.09
CA ILE A 94 -26.25 23.63 -5.76
C ILE A 94 -27.72 24.06 -5.84
N ARG A 95 -28.62 23.16 -6.27
CA ARG A 95 -30.07 23.49 -6.40
C ARG A 95 -30.75 23.79 -5.07
N GLU A 96 -30.27 23.23 -3.98
CA GLU A 96 -30.81 23.40 -2.64
C GLU A 96 -29.96 24.39 -1.79
N ASP A 97 -29.11 25.18 -2.46
CA ASP A 97 -28.22 26.20 -1.86
C ASP A 97 -27.41 25.68 -0.65
N ARG A 98 -26.98 24.43 -0.75
CA ARG A 98 -26.18 23.81 0.31
C ARG A 98 -24.68 24.06 0.06
N PRO A 99 -23.96 24.65 1.04
CA PRO A 99 -22.56 24.97 0.88
C PRO A 99 -21.68 23.70 0.80
N PHE A 100 -20.66 23.75 -0.06
CA PHE A 100 -19.58 22.80 -0.16
C PHE A 100 -18.31 23.50 -0.71
N PRO A 101 -17.12 22.92 -0.56
CA PRO A 101 -15.88 23.53 -1.07
C PRO A 101 -15.93 23.77 -2.58
N PRO A 102 -15.32 24.85 -3.07
CA PRO A 102 -15.34 25.21 -4.51
C PRO A 102 -14.52 24.26 -5.41
N SER A 103 -13.78 23.33 -4.82
CA SER A 103 -12.95 22.35 -5.50
C SER A 103 -12.99 21.02 -4.76
N ILE A 104 -12.94 19.90 -5.49
CA ILE A 104 -12.83 18.54 -4.92
C ILE A 104 -11.50 18.36 -4.18
N ARG A 105 -10.44 19.04 -4.60
CA ARG A 105 -9.14 19.03 -3.91
C ARG A 105 -9.23 19.59 -2.49
N GLN A 106 -10.12 20.56 -2.26
CA GLN A 106 -10.34 21.17 -0.94
C GLN A 106 -11.39 20.42 -0.10
N MET A 107 -12.16 19.53 -0.71
CA MET A 107 -13.17 18.72 -0.01
C MET A 107 -12.48 17.55 0.71
N ASP A 108 -12.58 17.49 2.02
CA ASP A 108 -12.14 16.33 2.78
C ASP A 108 -13.16 15.18 2.78
N TRP A 109 -12.78 14.06 3.39
CA TRP A 109 -13.66 12.89 3.48
C TRP A 109 -14.93 13.18 4.30
N ASP A 110 -14.83 13.96 5.37
CA ASP A 110 -15.96 14.19 6.26
C ASP A 110 -17.00 15.09 5.60
N ALA A 111 -16.58 16.12 4.87
CA ALA A 111 -17.46 16.95 4.05
C ALA A 111 -18.17 16.13 2.97
N ALA A 112 -17.44 15.27 2.24
CA ALA A 112 -18.03 14.41 1.22
C ALA A 112 -19.01 13.39 1.81
N ALA A 113 -18.68 12.78 2.94
CA ALA A 113 -19.56 11.83 3.64
C ALA A 113 -20.82 12.51 4.19
N ALA A 114 -20.69 13.74 4.70
CA ALA A 114 -21.82 14.53 5.16
C ALA A 114 -22.78 14.89 4.01
N LEU A 115 -22.25 15.32 2.86
CA LEU A 115 -23.03 15.58 1.65
C LEU A 115 -23.74 14.31 1.15
N GLN A 116 -23.06 13.18 1.14
CA GLN A 116 -23.66 11.90 0.76
C GLN A 116 -24.78 11.50 1.72
N ALA A 117 -24.55 11.60 3.02
CA ALA A 117 -25.55 11.28 4.03
C ALA A 117 -26.80 12.16 3.90
N TRP A 118 -26.59 13.48 3.73
CA TRP A 118 -27.67 14.42 3.47
C TRP A 118 -28.47 14.08 2.21
N PHE A 119 -27.78 13.79 1.07
CA PHE A 119 -28.43 13.43 -0.17
C PHE A 119 -29.32 12.21 -0.04
N TYR A 120 -28.85 11.18 0.68
CA TYR A 120 -29.63 9.96 0.93
C TYR A 120 -30.80 10.20 1.87
N ALA A 121 -30.59 10.96 2.96
CA ALA A 121 -31.64 11.30 3.90
C ALA A 121 -32.75 12.13 3.25
N SER A 122 -32.41 13.14 2.45
CA SER A 122 -33.37 14.02 1.79
C SER A 122 -34.17 13.32 0.68
N ARG A 123 -33.56 12.35 -0.04
CA ARG A 123 -34.22 11.68 -1.17
C ARG A 123 -34.95 10.41 -0.79
N TRP A 124 -34.40 9.61 0.09
CA TRP A 124 -34.90 8.27 0.43
C TRP A 124 -35.17 8.08 1.93
N ARG A 125 -35.00 9.10 2.75
CA ARG A 125 -35.17 9.05 4.21
C ARG A 125 -34.39 7.90 4.87
N ARG A 126 -33.21 7.59 4.35
CA ARG A 126 -32.32 6.53 4.87
C ARG A 126 -30.88 6.95 4.79
N PHE A 127 -30.00 6.24 5.50
CA PHE A 127 -28.56 6.39 5.35
C PHE A 127 -28.05 5.71 4.07
N PRO A 128 -26.92 6.19 3.50
CA PRO A 128 -26.31 5.53 2.35
C PRO A 128 -25.88 4.10 2.70
N PRO A 129 -26.16 3.09 1.84
CA PRO A 129 -25.72 1.73 2.03
C PRO A 129 -24.19 1.65 2.17
N HIS A 130 -23.71 0.66 2.93
CA HIS A 130 -22.28 0.48 3.20
C HIS A 130 -21.44 0.44 1.91
N GLY A 131 -21.86 -0.31 0.89
CA GLY A 131 -21.14 -0.41 -0.38
C GLY A 131 -21.04 0.91 -1.15
N VAL A 132 -22.05 1.77 -1.04
CA VAL A 132 -22.06 3.10 -1.67
C VAL A 132 -21.08 4.05 -0.94
N ARG A 133 -21.06 4.02 0.39
CA ARG A 133 -20.08 4.77 1.18
C ARG A 133 -18.66 4.29 0.91
N ALA A 134 -18.46 2.99 0.83
CA ALA A 134 -17.16 2.40 0.54
C ALA A 134 -16.62 2.85 -0.82
N ARG A 135 -17.46 2.89 -1.87
CA ARG A 135 -17.08 3.37 -3.21
C ARG A 135 -16.67 4.85 -3.19
N LEU A 136 -17.44 5.72 -2.55
CA LEU A 136 -17.08 7.13 -2.41
C LEU A 136 -15.74 7.28 -1.65
N ARG A 137 -15.54 6.49 -0.58
CA ARG A 137 -14.28 6.50 0.17
C ARG A 137 -13.07 6.10 -0.69
N VAL A 138 -13.25 5.15 -1.60
CA VAL A 138 -12.20 4.74 -2.55
C VAL A 138 -11.81 5.90 -3.47
N ILE A 139 -12.79 6.68 -3.98
CA ILE A 139 -12.50 7.87 -4.80
C ILE A 139 -11.69 8.89 -4.02
N PHE A 140 -12.13 9.22 -2.81
CA PHE A 140 -11.43 10.22 -1.98
C PHE A 140 -10.04 9.75 -1.58
N ARG A 141 -9.85 8.44 -1.38
CA ARG A 141 -8.56 7.88 -1.05
C ARG A 141 -7.58 7.84 -2.23
N PHE A 142 -8.06 7.61 -3.45
CA PHE A 142 -7.18 7.39 -4.60
C PHE A 142 -7.32 8.47 -5.66
N ALA A 143 -8.47 8.64 -6.30
CA ALA A 143 -8.62 9.57 -7.43
C ALA A 143 -8.42 11.03 -6.99
N ARG A 144 -8.99 11.44 -5.85
CA ARG A 144 -8.74 12.78 -5.31
C ARG A 144 -7.27 12.97 -4.92
N THR A 145 -6.65 11.97 -4.30
CA THR A 145 -5.21 12.04 -3.95
C THR A 145 -4.36 12.17 -5.20
N ALA A 146 -4.66 11.41 -6.25
CA ALA A 146 -3.97 11.50 -7.53
C ALA A 146 -4.17 12.88 -8.19
N LEU A 147 -5.38 13.44 -8.11
CA LEU A 147 -5.67 14.79 -8.59
C LEU A 147 -4.85 15.85 -7.84
N ILE A 148 -4.78 15.76 -6.51
CA ILE A 148 -3.95 16.66 -5.71
C ILE A 148 -2.48 16.55 -6.11
N ALA A 149 -1.98 15.32 -6.27
CA ALA A 149 -0.60 15.07 -6.69
C ALA A 149 -0.31 15.62 -8.09
N ALA A 150 -1.23 15.44 -9.03
CA ALA A 150 -1.09 15.94 -10.40
C ALA A 150 -1.18 17.48 -10.51
N CYS A 151 -1.88 18.13 -9.58
CA CYS A 151 -1.97 19.58 -9.48
C CYS A 151 -0.80 20.21 -8.68
N HIS A 152 0.05 19.41 -8.07
CA HIS A 152 1.14 19.89 -7.23
C HIS A 152 2.45 19.96 -8.03
N ASP A 153 2.96 21.17 -8.22
CA ASP A 153 4.19 21.43 -9.01
C ASP A 153 5.48 21.28 -8.18
N GLY A 154 5.37 21.22 -6.86
CA GLY A 154 6.50 21.01 -5.94
C GLY A 154 6.94 19.55 -5.86
N HIS A 155 7.79 19.25 -4.90
CA HIS A 155 8.24 17.89 -4.65
C HIS A 155 7.09 17.02 -4.14
N TRP A 156 7.01 15.76 -4.59
CA TRP A 156 5.98 14.80 -4.16
C TRP A 156 5.91 14.63 -2.64
N TRP A 157 7.06 14.73 -1.94
CA TRP A 157 7.13 14.58 -0.49
C TRP A 157 6.55 15.78 0.29
N GLU A 158 6.31 16.92 -0.35
CA GLU A 158 5.64 18.08 0.26
C GLU A 158 4.14 17.80 0.56
N LEU A 159 3.56 16.79 -0.08
CA LEU A 159 2.18 16.40 0.14
C LEU A 159 1.96 15.77 1.53
N ASP A 160 0.76 15.90 2.07
CA ASP A 160 0.38 15.38 3.38
C ASP A 160 -0.04 13.90 3.38
N TYR A 161 -0.23 13.33 2.18
CA TYR A 161 -0.51 11.92 2.00
C TYR A 161 0.24 11.39 0.78
N TRP A 162 1.01 10.35 0.97
CA TRP A 162 1.85 9.71 -0.04
C TRP A 162 1.30 8.35 -0.42
N HIS A 163 1.09 8.14 -1.71
CA HIS A 163 0.65 6.85 -2.22
C HIS A 163 1.20 6.61 -3.64
N PRO A 164 2.05 5.59 -3.85
CA PRO A 164 2.71 5.36 -5.14
C PRO A 164 1.76 5.14 -6.32
N ARG A 165 0.56 4.62 -6.07
CA ARG A 165 -0.48 4.49 -7.10
C ARG A 165 -1.02 5.86 -7.55
N CYS A 166 -1.02 6.84 -6.65
CA CYS A 166 -1.59 8.16 -6.89
C CYS A 166 -0.56 9.15 -7.42
N ASP A 167 0.71 8.95 -7.09
CA ASP A 167 1.81 9.81 -7.50
C ASP A 167 2.98 8.96 -7.98
N GLN A 168 3.19 8.96 -9.30
CA GLN A 168 4.25 8.18 -9.93
C GLN A 168 5.66 8.79 -9.74
N ARG A 169 5.77 10.00 -9.19
CA ARG A 169 7.05 10.63 -8.83
C ARG A 169 7.69 9.98 -7.61
N ILE A 170 6.89 9.25 -6.79
CA ILE A 170 7.41 8.51 -5.64
C ILE A 170 8.34 7.40 -6.12
N PRO A 171 9.63 7.42 -5.75
CA PRO A 171 10.57 6.40 -6.18
C PRO A 171 10.22 5.04 -5.58
N LEU A 172 10.12 4.03 -6.44
CA LEU A 172 9.91 2.65 -6.05
C LEU A 172 11.01 1.77 -6.64
N SER A 173 11.49 0.81 -5.86
CA SER A 173 12.27 -0.27 -6.41
C SER A 173 11.39 -1.14 -7.32
N GLU A 174 11.97 -1.79 -8.32
CA GLU A 174 11.22 -2.63 -9.27
C GLU A 174 10.36 -3.71 -8.58
N ARG A 175 10.77 -4.13 -7.40
CA ARG A 175 10.17 -5.23 -6.63
C ARG A 175 9.72 -4.79 -5.24
N GLU A 176 9.23 -3.56 -5.13
CA GLU A 176 8.74 -3.04 -3.84
C GLU A 176 7.53 -3.83 -3.35
N PRO A 177 7.64 -4.62 -2.26
CA PRO A 177 6.59 -5.58 -1.87
C PRO A 177 5.32 -4.93 -1.38
N GLN A 178 5.38 -3.68 -0.94
CA GLN A 178 4.26 -2.96 -0.33
C GLN A 178 3.93 -1.65 -1.05
N ALA A 179 4.19 -1.60 -2.36
CA ALA A 179 3.88 -0.44 -3.22
C ALA A 179 2.39 -0.02 -3.20
N HIS A 180 1.51 -0.91 -2.75
CA HIS A 180 0.06 -0.65 -2.68
C HIS A 180 -0.39 0.02 -1.36
N TYR A 181 0.52 0.26 -0.41
CA TYR A 181 0.20 1.02 0.81
C TYR A 181 0.59 2.48 0.65
N GLY A 182 -0.30 3.36 1.12
CA GLY A 182 0.00 4.77 1.32
C GLY A 182 0.35 5.06 2.78
N CYS A 183 0.95 6.21 3.02
CA CYS A 183 1.22 6.72 4.37
C CYS A 183 0.94 8.22 4.44
N SER A 184 0.70 8.72 5.65
CA SER A 184 0.31 10.11 5.89
C SER A 184 1.26 10.80 6.85
N PRO A 185 2.17 11.65 6.37
CA PRO A 185 2.94 12.54 7.23
C PRO A 185 2.07 13.50 8.05
N ALA A 186 0.84 13.80 7.61
CA ALA A 186 -0.10 14.65 8.36
C ALA A 186 -0.47 14.12 9.76
N LEU A 187 -0.19 12.84 10.03
CA LEU A 187 -0.34 12.28 11.39
C LEU A 187 0.64 12.90 12.39
N ILE A 188 1.74 13.50 11.92
CA ILE A 188 2.66 14.28 12.76
C ILE A 188 2.04 15.66 12.96
N THR A 189 1.64 15.97 14.19
CA THR A 189 0.85 17.17 14.53
C THR A 189 1.69 18.44 14.59
N HIS A 190 2.93 18.34 15.07
CA HIS A 190 3.84 19.49 15.14
C HIS A 190 4.41 19.83 13.75
N ARG A 191 3.96 20.95 13.19
CA ARG A 191 4.32 21.36 11.82
C ARG A 191 5.82 21.42 11.57
N TRP A 192 6.60 21.97 12.50
CA TRP A 192 8.06 22.05 12.37
C TRP A 192 8.72 20.67 12.23
N LEU A 193 8.20 19.66 12.96
CA LEU A 193 8.67 18.27 12.89
C LEU A 193 8.17 17.60 11.60
N ARG A 194 6.89 17.78 11.28
CA ARG A 194 6.27 17.18 10.09
C ARG A 194 7.01 17.55 8.81
N GLU A 195 7.28 18.84 8.60
CA GLU A 195 7.96 19.28 7.38
C GLU A 195 9.43 18.80 7.32
N ALA A 196 10.11 18.74 8.46
CA ALA A 196 11.45 18.13 8.54
C ALA A 196 11.43 16.64 8.22
N VAL A 197 10.44 15.90 8.73
CA VAL A 197 10.25 14.47 8.46
C VAL A 197 9.93 14.22 6.99
N LYS A 198 9.06 15.03 6.39
CA LYS A 198 8.74 14.96 4.96
C LYS A 198 10.00 15.09 4.12
N TRP A 199 10.77 16.13 4.35
CA TRP A 199 12.01 16.38 3.63
C TRP A 199 13.04 15.25 3.84
N TYR A 200 13.26 14.84 5.08
CA TYR A 200 14.18 13.75 5.42
C TYR A 200 13.82 12.45 4.68
N LEU A 201 12.58 11.99 4.85
CA LEU A 201 12.14 10.72 4.27
C LEU A 201 12.07 10.79 2.73
N GLY A 202 11.69 11.94 2.17
CA GLY A 202 11.70 12.19 0.74
C GLY A 202 13.09 12.07 0.15
N THR A 203 14.06 12.78 0.74
CA THR A 203 15.47 12.74 0.31
C THR A 203 16.07 11.34 0.43
N MET A 204 15.80 10.64 1.54
CA MET A 204 16.32 9.28 1.76
C MET A 204 15.73 8.27 0.78
N LEU A 205 14.49 8.48 0.34
CA LEU A 205 13.86 7.62 -0.65
C LEU A 205 14.37 7.95 -2.06
N GLU A 206 14.51 9.23 -2.42
CA GLU A 206 15.03 9.69 -3.72
C GLU A 206 16.49 9.27 -3.94
N SER A 207 17.29 9.26 -2.88
CA SER A 207 18.69 8.79 -2.94
C SER A 207 18.80 7.25 -2.94
N GLY A 208 17.71 6.51 -2.73
CA GLY A 208 17.73 5.05 -2.60
C GLY A 208 18.30 4.54 -1.26
N ALA A 209 18.60 5.43 -0.30
CA ALA A 209 19.08 5.05 1.02
C ALA A 209 17.99 4.34 1.86
N LEU A 210 16.73 4.68 1.63
CA LEU A 210 15.58 3.97 2.18
C LEU A 210 14.69 3.44 1.04
N ARG A 211 13.97 2.36 1.33
CA ARG A 211 12.92 1.81 0.47
C ARG A 211 11.55 2.31 0.89
N TRP A 212 10.59 2.31 -0.03
CA TRP A 212 9.22 2.69 0.26
C TRP A 212 8.61 1.93 1.43
N THR A 213 8.81 0.61 1.51
CA THR A 213 8.34 -0.22 2.62
C THR A 213 8.87 0.28 3.97
N THR A 214 10.16 0.61 4.03
CA THR A 214 10.78 1.15 5.25
C THR A 214 10.19 2.52 5.61
N VAL A 215 10.03 3.41 4.64
CA VAL A 215 9.43 4.73 4.86
C VAL A 215 7.99 4.61 5.36
N SER A 216 7.14 3.87 4.61
CA SER A 216 5.68 3.84 4.85
C SER A 216 5.27 2.98 6.05
N GLN A 217 6.00 1.91 6.36
CA GLN A 217 5.62 0.95 7.39
C GLN A 217 6.41 1.07 8.69
N GLU A 218 7.61 1.65 8.63
CA GLU A 218 8.51 1.70 9.78
C GLU A 218 8.82 3.14 10.18
N ARG A 219 9.60 3.89 9.39
CA ARG A 219 10.16 5.19 9.78
C ARG A 219 9.10 6.23 10.13
N LEU A 220 8.09 6.40 9.28
CA LEU A 220 7.04 7.37 9.55
C LEU A 220 6.26 7.04 10.82
N ARG A 221 6.02 5.75 11.11
CA ARG A 221 5.36 5.33 12.36
C ARG A 221 6.23 5.60 13.59
N CYS A 222 7.54 5.39 13.48
CA CYS A 222 8.48 5.70 14.56
C CYS A 222 8.43 7.19 14.88
N LEU A 223 8.54 8.04 13.86
CA LEU A 223 8.52 9.50 14.01
C LEU A 223 7.15 10.03 14.46
N HIS A 224 6.05 9.40 14.07
CA HIS A 224 4.73 9.73 14.62
C HIS A 224 4.62 9.38 16.12
N ARG A 225 5.22 8.26 16.58
CA ARG A 225 5.26 7.98 18.03
C ARG A 225 6.10 9.00 18.78
N PHE A 226 7.21 9.44 18.19
CA PHE A 226 8.01 10.52 18.74
C PHE A 226 7.20 11.82 18.88
N ASP A 227 6.46 12.22 17.84
CA ASP A 227 5.54 13.38 17.87
C ASP A 227 4.52 13.29 18.99
N ARG A 228 3.88 12.12 19.17
CA ARG A 228 2.92 11.88 20.25
C ARG A 228 3.54 12.01 21.63
N TRP A 229 4.77 11.52 21.81
CA TRP A 229 5.48 11.66 23.05
C TRP A 229 5.82 13.13 23.33
N LEU A 230 6.28 13.87 22.35
CA LEU A 230 6.56 15.30 22.48
C LEU A 230 5.34 16.08 22.98
N ALA A 231 4.15 15.78 22.44
CA ALA A 231 2.91 16.43 22.83
C ALA A 231 2.50 16.17 24.30
N ILE A 232 3.05 15.13 24.93
CA ILE A 232 2.76 14.76 26.32
C ILE A 232 3.88 15.22 27.26
N ALA A 233 5.12 15.21 26.78
CA ALA A 233 6.31 15.40 27.60
C ALA A 233 6.69 16.88 27.79
N PHE A 234 6.24 17.77 26.90
CA PHE A 234 6.66 19.16 26.87
C PHE A 234 5.51 20.13 26.65
N ASP A 235 5.54 21.28 27.30
CA ASP A 235 4.67 22.42 26.98
C ASP A 235 5.08 23.04 25.63
N ASP A 236 6.38 23.20 25.39
CA ASP A 236 6.95 23.52 24.08
C ASP A 236 7.76 22.32 23.55
N PRO A 237 7.25 21.56 22.60
CA PRO A 237 7.91 20.39 22.04
C PRO A 237 9.30 20.67 21.42
N ARG A 238 9.63 21.94 21.12
CA ARG A 238 10.93 22.35 20.58
C ARG A 238 12.05 22.28 21.61
N GLU A 239 11.73 22.22 22.90
CA GLU A 239 12.71 22.07 23.97
C GLU A 239 13.59 20.82 23.83
N VAL A 240 13.10 19.78 23.11
CA VAL A 240 13.87 18.57 22.80
C VAL A 240 15.11 18.86 21.96
N LEU A 241 15.17 20.01 21.28
CA LEU A 241 16.25 20.44 20.40
C LEU A 241 17.23 21.43 21.09
N ALA A 242 16.94 21.83 22.31
CA ALA A 242 17.65 23.00 22.90
C ALA A 242 19.10 22.69 23.28
N ASP A 243 19.36 21.55 23.90
CA ASP A 243 20.70 21.24 24.44
C ASP A 243 20.96 19.70 24.39
N PRO A 244 22.13 19.27 23.82
CA PRO A 244 22.55 17.87 23.84
C PRO A 244 22.68 17.28 25.25
N ALA A 245 23.02 18.07 26.25
CA ALA A 245 23.14 17.56 27.63
C ALA A 245 21.78 17.09 28.19
N THR A 246 20.70 17.81 27.88
CA THR A 246 19.32 17.40 28.26
C THR A 246 18.78 16.33 27.37
N THR A 247 19.19 16.25 26.12
CA THR A 247 18.71 15.25 25.14
C THR A 247 18.94 13.81 25.61
N ALA A 248 20.01 13.53 26.36
CA ALA A 248 20.26 12.18 26.88
C ALA A 248 19.17 11.72 27.88
N SER A 249 18.74 12.61 28.77
CA SER A 249 17.66 12.33 29.72
C SER A 249 16.30 12.23 29.03
N GLN A 250 16.07 13.05 28.03
CA GLN A 250 14.86 13.05 27.19
C GLN A 250 14.76 11.76 26.37
N ALA A 251 15.85 11.30 25.75
CA ALA A 251 15.90 10.05 25.03
C ALA A 251 15.63 8.83 25.94
N ALA A 252 16.14 8.86 27.18
CA ALA A 252 15.83 7.86 28.18
C ALA A 252 14.35 7.90 28.62
N ALA A 253 13.75 9.09 28.71
CA ALA A 253 12.33 9.27 29.01
C ALA A 253 11.46 8.74 27.87
N PHE A 254 11.76 9.09 26.62
CA PHE A 254 11.08 8.53 25.44
C PHE A 254 11.16 7.00 25.39
N ARG A 255 12.33 6.43 25.63
CA ARG A 255 12.51 4.96 25.68
C ARG A 255 11.60 4.29 26.71
N ARG A 256 11.46 4.89 27.91
CA ARG A 256 10.56 4.35 28.96
C ARG A 256 9.10 4.47 28.51
N TRP A 257 8.70 5.61 27.96
CA TRP A 257 7.35 5.84 27.45
C TRP A 257 7.00 4.88 26.32
N ASP A 258 7.92 4.66 25.36
CA ASP A 258 7.73 3.80 24.21
C ASP A 258 7.74 2.30 24.57
N ALA A 259 8.31 1.91 25.70
CA ALA A 259 8.26 0.56 26.23
C ALA A 259 6.89 0.16 26.77
N ASP A 260 6.02 1.11 27.06
CA ASP A 260 4.65 0.84 27.50
C ASP A 260 3.76 0.47 26.30
N PRO A 261 3.18 -0.74 26.27
CA PRO A 261 2.26 -1.17 25.22
C PRO A 261 1.06 -0.22 25.00
N ALA A 262 0.58 0.45 26.05
CA ALA A 262 -0.55 1.38 25.97
C ALA A 262 -0.23 2.57 25.06
N ASN A 263 1.01 3.03 25.02
CA ASN A 263 1.46 4.13 24.19
C ASN A 263 1.64 3.76 22.71
N ARG A 264 1.64 2.47 22.38
CA ARG A 264 1.76 1.97 21.00
C ARG A 264 0.44 1.70 20.31
N SER A 265 -0.68 1.83 21.00
CA SER A 265 -1.99 1.67 20.37
C SER A 265 -2.27 2.85 19.44
N ASP A 266 -2.42 2.57 18.16
CA ASP A 266 -2.79 3.54 17.12
C ASP A 266 -4.32 3.67 16.96
N GLY A 267 -5.10 3.16 17.92
CA GLY A 267 -6.57 3.15 17.86
C GLY A 267 -7.14 2.16 16.83
N SER A 268 -6.31 1.39 16.15
CA SER A 268 -6.75 0.41 15.16
C SER A 268 -7.42 -0.78 15.86
N LYS A 269 -8.69 -0.99 15.56
CA LYS A 269 -9.53 -2.08 16.12
C LYS A 269 -9.03 -3.50 15.80
N HIS A 270 -8.01 -3.64 14.97
CA HIS A 270 -7.49 -4.91 14.47
C HIS A 270 -6.23 -5.39 15.18
N ARG A 271 -5.68 -4.63 16.10
CA ARG A 271 -4.53 -5.09 16.87
C ARG A 271 -4.97 -5.84 18.11
N ARG A 272 -4.72 -7.14 18.08
CA ARG A 272 -4.77 -8.04 19.24
C ARG A 272 -3.97 -7.44 20.40
N ILE A 273 -4.45 -7.68 21.59
CA ILE A 273 -3.90 -7.49 22.94
C ILE A 273 -2.45 -7.01 22.95
N PRO A 274 -2.14 -5.93 23.66
CA PRO A 274 -0.78 -5.44 23.80
C PRO A 274 0.10 -6.53 24.41
N GLY A 275 0.77 -7.27 23.54
CA GLY A 275 1.86 -8.11 23.96
C GLY A 275 3.02 -7.22 24.44
N LYS A 276 3.92 -7.77 25.26
CA LYS A 276 5.14 -7.11 25.69
C LYS A 276 5.85 -6.47 24.46
N VAL A 277 6.15 -5.17 24.55
CA VAL A 277 6.90 -4.47 23.49
C VAL A 277 8.28 -5.11 23.33
N ARG A 278 8.64 -5.46 22.10
CA ARG A 278 9.94 -6.07 21.83
C ARG A 278 11.06 -5.01 21.87
N PRO A 279 12.21 -5.29 22.50
CA PRO A 279 13.33 -4.35 22.55
C PRO A 279 13.77 -3.83 21.16
N ARG A 280 13.64 -4.67 20.12
CA ARG A 280 13.93 -4.28 18.74
C ARG A 280 13.05 -3.11 18.26
N GLN A 281 11.76 -3.15 18.60
CA GLN A 281 10.83 -2.08 18.17
C GLN A 281 11.17 -0.74 18.82
N ILE A 282 11.57 -0.74 20.11
CA ILE A 282 12.04 0.46 20.82
C ILE A 282 13.34 0.97 20.20
N ASN A 283 14.27 0.06 19.88
CA ASN A 283 15.50 0.42 19.21
C ASN A 283 15.29 1.05 17.82
N ASP A 284 14.31 0.53 17.06
CA ASP A 284 13.99 1.07 15.73
C ASP A 284 13.40 2.48 15.84
N ASP A 285 12.61 2.76 16.88
CA ASP A 285 12.07 4.09 17.17
C ASP A 285 13.18 5.09 17.54
N LEU A 286 14.09 4.68 18.44
CA LEU A 286 15.23 5.50 18.85
C LEU A 286 16.16 5.80 17.66
N ARG A 287 16.40 4.80 16.80
CA ARG A 287 17.23 5.00 15.59
C ARG A 287 16.58 5.95 14.61
N ALA A 288 15.26 5.84 14.39
CA ALA A 288 14.56 6.73 13.48
C ALA A 288 14.68 8.22 13.90
N VAL A 289 14.57 8.48 15.21
CA VAL A 289 14.79 9.83 15.74
C VAL A 289 16.25 10.25 15.57
N ALA A 290 17.22 9.40 15.92
CA ALA A 290 18.64 9.68 15.78
C ALA A 290 19.03 9.98 14.31
N GLU A 291 18.51 9.19 13.36
CA GLU A 291 18.76 9.38 11.93
C GLU A 291 18.20 10.70 11.41
N LEU A 292 17.01 11.11 11.85
CA LEU A 292 16.45 12.43 11.54
C LEU A 292 17.36 13.56 12.08
N PHE A 293 17.80 13.45 13.32
CA PHE A 293 18.67 14.47 13.93
C PHE A 293 20.03 14.53 13.23
N ALA A 294 20.63 13.39 12.92
CA ALA A 294 21.90 13.32 12.18
C ALA A 294 21.75 13.92 10.76
N PHE A 295 20.65 13.61 10.08
CA PHE A 295 20.35 14.16 8.75
C PHE A 295 20.25 15.69 8.80
N ILE A 296 19.53 16.25 9.75
CA ILE A 296 19.39 17.70 9.92
C ILE A 296 20.75 18.34 10.29
N ALA A 297 21.50 17.74 11.21
CA ALA A 297 22.81 18.24 11.61
C ALA A 297 23.80 18.31 10.42
N ALA A 298 23.80 17.27 9.58
CA ALA A 298 24.65 17.20 8.40
C ALA A 298 24.23 18.17 7.27
N ASN A 299 22.95 18.60 7.24
CA ASN A 299 22.38 19.36 6.12
C ASN A 299 21.80 20.72 6.57
N GLN A 300 22.42 21.41 7.52
CA GLN A 300 21.86 22.65 8.12
C GLN A 300 21.57 23.76 7.11
N ALA A 301 22.44 23.96 6.12
CA ALA A 301 22.24 24.98 5.08
C ALA A 301 20.98 24.67 4.26
N GLU A 302 20.81 23.41 3.84
CA GLU A 302 19.63 22.94 3.11
C GLU A 302 18.37 22.97 3.97
N THR A 303 18.48 22.61 5.26
CA THR A 303 17.39 22.72 6.23
C THR A 303 16.82 24.13 6.25
N ARG A 304 17.70 25.14 6.33
CA ARG A 304 17.28 26.55 6.31
C ARG A 304 16.60 26.93 5.01
N ARG A 305 17.14 26.47 3.88
CA ARG A 305 16.60 26.79 2.56
C ARG A 305 15.23 26.15 2.33
N ILE A 306 15.06 24.87 2.71
CA ILE A 306 13.86 24.08 2.42
C ILE A 306 12.76 24.37 3.43
N LEU A 307 13.06 24.38 4.72
CA LEU A 307 12.07 24.56 5.77
C LEU A 307 11.73 26.04 6.03
N GLY A 308 12.55 26.97 5.50
CA GLY A 308 12.33 28.41 5.71
C GLY A 308 12.21 28.78 7.19
N PRO A 309 11.16 29.48 7.61
CA PRO A 309 10.95 29.85 9.02
C PRO A 309 10.84 28.67 9.98
N LEU A 310 10.43 27.51 9.50
CA LEU A 310 10.32 26.29 10.31
C LEU A 310 11.67 25.63 10.61
N ALA A 311 12.74 26.10 9.99
CA ALA A 311 14.10 25.63 10.25
C ALA A 311 14.66 26.14 11.58
N ALA A 312 14.16 27.27 12.10
CA ALA A 312 14.76 27.95 13.28
C ALA A 312 15.03 27.01 14.47
N PRO A 313 14.09 26.14 14.92
CA PRO A 313 14.37 25.24 16.04
C PRO A 313 15.43 24.18 15.73
N TRP A 314 15.64 23.84 14.46
CA TRP A 314 16.58 22.82 14.02
C TRP A 314 18.04 23.34 13.92
N MET A 315 18.25 24.65 13.94
CA MET A 315 19.59 25.22 13.77
C MET A 315 20.53 24.98 14.95
N THR A 316 20.00 24.57 16.09
CA THR A 316 20.78 24.17 17.28
C THR A 316 21.19 22.70 17.26
N VAL A 317 20.58 21.89 16.38
CA VAL A 317 20.82 20.44 16.32
C VAL A 317 22.21 20.14 15.77
N THR A 318 22.93 19.26 16.47
CA THR A 318 24.28 18.80 16.14
C THR A 318 24.35 17.27 16.20
N ASP A 319 25.44 16.67 15.75
CA ASP A 319 25.69 15.22 15.87
C ASP A 319 25.64 14.71 17.31
N ALA A 320 25.94 15.60 18.30
CA ALA A 320 25.82 15.25 19.71
C ALA A 320 24.40 14.90 20.13
N HIS A 321 23.37 15.56 19.55
CA HIS A 321 21.97 15.23 19.79
C HIS A 321 21.66 13.82 19.25
N ALA A 322 22.04 13.53 18.00
CA ALA A 322 21.85 12.20 17.41
C ALA A 322 22.54 11.09 18.23
N ALA A 323 23.77 11.36 18.68
CA ALA A 323 24.52 10.42 19.52
C ALA A 323 23.83 10.13 20.87
N CYS A 324 23.12 11.11 21.44
CA CYS A 324 22.34 10.90 22.68
C CYS A 324 21.20 9.91 22.49
N TRP A 325 20.50 9.95 21.37
CA TRP A 325 19.45 8.99 21.00
C TRP A 325 20.05 7.59 20.77
N LEU A 326 21.16 7.49 20.03
CA LEU A 326 21.82 6.21 19.73
C LEU A 326 22.34 5.50 20.99
N ARG A 327 22.80 6.26 22.00
CA ARG A 327 23.25 5.70 23.29
C ARG A 327 22.14 4.97 24.04
N GLN A 328 20.87 5.27 23.78
CA GLN A 328 19.72 4.59 24.38
C GLN A 328 19.36 3.28 23.66
N VAL A 329 19.95 3.01 22.50
CA VAL A 329 19.71 1.77 21.74
C VAL A 329 20.35 0.60 22.50
N SER A 330 19.53 -0.33 22.96
CA SER A 330 20.00 -1.51 23.69
C SER A 330 20.70 -2.49 22.75
N ARG A 331 21.79 -3.05 23.19
CA ARG A 331 22.34 -4.27 22.58
C ARG A 331 21.33 -5.40 22.80
N ILE A 332 20.73 -5.88 21.72
CA ILE A 332 19.92 -7.09 21.76
C ILE A 332 20.92 -8.25 21.64
N PRO A 333 21.06 -9.11 22.64
CA PRO A 333 21.82 -10.34 22.49
C PRO A 333 21.26 -11.06 21.26
N HIS A 334 22.14 -11.56 20.41
CA HIS A 334 21.72 -12.47 19.36
C HIS A 334 21.30 -13.75 20.09
N GLU A 335 20.06 -13.78 20.56
CA GLU A 335 19.44 -15.02 20.95
C GLU A 335 19.50 -15.92 19.70
N ARG A 336 20.47 -16.83 19.67
CA ARG A 336 20.26 -18.15 19.08
C ARG A 336 19.21 -18.88 19.94
N ALA A 337 18.11 -18.21 20.24
CA ALA A 337 16.92 -18.94 20.57
C ALA A 337 16.65 -19.73 19.30
N LEU A 338 17.01 -20.99 19.35
CA LEU A 338 16.30 -22.01 18.64
C LEU A 338 14.84 -21.62 18.85
N ASN A 339 14.26 -20.95 17.85
CA ASN A 339 12.85 -20.60 17.84
C ASN A 339 12.11 -21.91 17.61
N ASP A 340 12.19 -22.83 18.60
CA ASP A 340 11.49 -24.11 18.58
C ASP A 340 10.00 -23.90 18.28
N GLY A 341 9.45 -22.75 18.68
CA GLY A 341 8.08 -22.36 18.37
C GLY A 341 7.84 -21.83 16.93
N ASN A 342 8.89 -21.55 16.15
CA ASN A 342 8.78 -21.13 14.74
C ASN A 342 9.29 -22.22 13.76
N TYR A 343 9.77 -23.33 14.28
CA TYR A 343 10.16 -24.48 13.48
C TYR A 343 8.93 -25.31 13.16
N VAL A 344 8.70 -25.54 11.89
CA VAL A 344 7.68 -26.50 11.44
C VAL A 344 8.37 -27.86 11.43
N ASP A 345 8.06 -28.70 12.38
CA ASP A 345 8.60 -30.05 12.43
C ASP A 345 8.11 -30.92 11.26
N ASP A 346 8.75 -32.05 11.04
CA ASP A 346 8.45 -32.94 9.92
C ASP A 346 7.01 -33.45 9.98
N HIS A 347 6.45 -33.65 11.17
CA HIS A 347 5.06 -34.06 11.33
C HIS A 347 4.09 -32.97 10.91
N ALA A 348 4.28 -31.74 11.35
CA ALA A 348 3.47 -30.60 10.94
C ALA A 348 3.64 -30.29 9.45
N LEU A 349 4.86 -30.44 8.91
CA LEU A 349 5.10 -30.28 7.47
C LEU A 349 4.35 -31.34 6.66
N ALA A 350 4.39 -32.60 7.07
CA ALA A 350 3.65 -33.68 6.42
C ALA A 350 2.12 -33.41 6.43
N GLN A 351 1.58 -32.91 7.55
CA GLN A 351 0.16 -32.53 7.62
C GLN A 351 -0.19 -31.36 6.68
N ILE A 352 0.67 -30.34 6.62
CA ILE A 352 0.48 -29.23 5.70
C ILE A 352 0.47 -29.76 4.26
N THR A 353 1.45 -30.58 3.91
CA THR A 353 1.58 -31.14 2.54
C THR A 353 0.37 -32.01 2.18
N ALA A 354 -0.10 -32.85 3.10
CA ALA A 354 -1.30 -33.67 2.89
C ALA A 354 -2.59 -32.83 2.71
N ALA A 355 -2.65 -31.64 3.31
CA ALA A 355 -3.79 -30.73 3.20
C ALA A 355 -3.72 -29.80 1.97
N LEU A 356 -2.58 -29.64 1.32
CA LEU A 356 -2.40 -28.72 0.19
C LEU A 356 -3.37 -28.99 -1.00
N PRO A 357 -3.70 -30.26 -1.37
CA PRO A 357 -4.66 -30.53 -2.44
C PRO A 357 -6.02 -29.86 -2.23
N LEU A 358 -6.43 -29.58 -0.97
CA LEU A 358 -7.67 -28.84 -0.69
C LEU A 358 -7.67 -27.43 -1.27
N LEU A 359 -6.54 -26.81 -1.40
CA LEU A 359 -6.44 -25.49 -2.03
C LEU A 359 -6.79 -25.54 -3.51
N GLY A 360 -6.36 -26.59 -4.20
CA GLY A 360 -6.62 -26.78 -5.63
C GLY A 360 -8.01 -27.36 -5.94
N LEU A 361 -8.64 -28.03 -4.99
CA LEU A 361 -9.95 -28.65 -5.17
C LEU A 361 -11.01 -27.57 -5.46
N PRO A 362 -11.91 -27.77 -6.45
CA PRO A 362 -12.95 -26.80 -6.77
C PRO A 362 -13.81 -26.41 -5.57
N ARG A 363 -14.31 -25.18 -5.58
CA ARG A 363 -15.22 -24.69 -4.53
C ARG A 363 -16.50 -25.51 -4.53
N GLY A 364 -16.88 -26.01 -3.35
CA GLY A 364 -18.06 -26.83 -3.16
C GLY A 364 -17.79 -28.34 -3.27
N GLU A 365 -16.67 -28.77 -3.82
CA GLU A 365 -16.21 -30.14 -3.67
C GLU A 365 -15.69 -30.40 -2.27
N GLN A 366 -16.02 -31.56 -1.74
CA GLN A 366 -15.63 -31.98 -0.39
C GLN A 366 -14.82 -33.26 -0.46
N THR A 367 -13.79 -33.33 0.38
CA THR A 367 -12.98 -34.53 0.56
C THR A 367 -12.72 -34.78 2.03
N ARG A 368 -12.47 -36.02 2.37
CA ARG A 368 -12.07 -36.41 3.73
C ARG A 368 -10.57 -36.22 3.90
N ILE A 369 -10.17 -35.56 4.94
CA ILE A 369 -8.77 -35.44 5.35
C ILE A 369 -8.61 -35.97 6.77
N THR A 370 -7.48 -36.59 7.04
CA THR A 370 -7.12 -37.05 8.37
C THR A 370 -6.29 -35.96 9.07
N ARG A 371 -6.74 -35.50 10.22
CA ARG A 371 -5.99 -34.56 11.06
C ARG A 371 -4.84 -35.29 11.78
N GLY A 372 -3.91 -34.50 12.33
CA GLY A 372 -2.75 -35.04 13.06
C GLY A 372 -3.10 -35.84 14.30
N ASP A 373 -4.28 -35.68 14.86
CA ASP A 373 -4.84 -36.47 15.97
C ASP A 373 -5.56 -37.75 15.47
N GLY A 374 -5.55 -38.04 14.17
CA GLY A 374 -6.19 -39.21 13.57
C GLY A 374 -7.68 -39.00 13.25
N GLU A 375 -8.28 -37.86 13.63
CA GLU A 375 -9.67 -37.54 13.33
C GLU A 375 -9.88 -37.33 11.82
N GLN A 376 -10.90 -37.95 11.25
CA GLN A 376 -11.31 -37.69 9.88
C GLN A 376 -12.34 -36.56 9.83
N ILE A 377 -12.01 -35.48 9.12
CA ILE A 377 -12.90 -34.36 8.91
C ILE A 377 -13.24 -34.21 7.42
N LEU A 378 -14.47 -33.76 7.14
CA LEU A 378 -14.88 -33.38 5.80
C LEU A 378 -14.45 -31.94 5.55
N ALA A 379 -13.60 -31.72 4.56
CA ALA A 379 -13.07 -30.43 4.21
C ALA A 379 -13.50 -30.02 2.78
N SER A 380 -13.82 -28.74 2.59
CA SER A 380 -14.23 -28.20 1.29
C SER A 380 -13.05 -27.58 0.55
N GLY A 381 -13.01 -27.76 -0.76
CA GLY A 381 -12.05 -27.14 -1.65
C GLY A 381 -12.14 -25.61 -1.64
N SER A 382 -11.01 -24.94 -1.81
CA SER A 382 -10.96 -23.48 -1.90
C SER A 382 -10.96 -22.93 -3.34
N GLY A 383 -10.70 -23.78 -4.34
CA GLY A 383 -10.66 -23.41 -5.76
C GLY A 383 -9.48 -22.49 -6.10
N ASP A 384 -8.35 -22.65 -5.40
CA ASP A 384 -7.13 -21.85 -5.64
C ASP A 384 -5.90 -22.74 -5.92
N PRO A 385 -5.82 -23.38 -7.10
CA PRO A 385 -4.69 -24.23 -7.47
C PRO A 385 -3.37 -23.45 -7.59
N GLN A 386 -3.44 -22.16 -7.83
CA GLN A 386 -2.28 -21.28 -7.88
C GLN A 386 -1.63 -21.13 -6.48
N ALA A 387 -2.43 -20.91 -5.44
CA ALA A 387 -1.94 -20.85 -4.07
C ALA A 387 -1.32 -22.19 -3.63
N MET A 388 -1.95 -23.31 -4.00
CA MET A 388 -1.43 -24.67 -3.75
C MET A 388 -0.01 -24.82 -4.31
N ARG A 389 0.19 -24.54 -5.60
CA ARG A 389 1.48 -24.70 -6.26
C ARG A 389 2.53 -23.73 -5.73
N MET A 390 2.12 -22.50 -5.36
CA MET A 390 3.03 -21.52 -4.76
C MET A 390 3.57 -21.98 -3.40
N ILE A 391 2.72 -22.58 -2.56
CA ILE A 391 3.13 -23.15 -1.27
C ILE A 391 4.02 -24.38 -1.47
N LEU A 392 3.68 -25.28 -2.41
CA LEU A 392 4.53 -26.43 -2.76
C LEU A 392 5.92 -25.98 -3.19
N LEU A 393 6.03 -25.03 -4.11
CA LEU A 393 7.33 -24.48 -4.52
C LEU A 393 8.09 -23.87 -3.36
N GLN A 394 7.39 -23.22 -2.42
CA GLN A 394 8.02 -22.64 -1.24
C GLN A 394 8.60 -23.72 -0.32
N ILE A 395 7.88 -24.81 -0.10
CA ILE A 395 8.32 -25.97 0.72
C ILE A 395 9.52 -26.64 0.04
N LEU A 396 9.42 -26.99 -1.23
CA LEU A 396 10.43 -27.77 -1.94
C LEU A 396 11.71 -26.97 -2.21
N THR A 397 11.61 -25.67 -2.43
CA THR A 397 12.78 -24.83 -2.75
C THR A 397 13.38 -24.08 -1.56
N GLY A 398 12.68 -24.01 -0.43
CA GLY A 398 13.07 -23.23 0.74
C GLY A 398 13.09 -21.70 0.47
N ARG A 399 12.50 -21.25 -0.63
CA ARG A 399 12.49 -19.81 -1.00
C ARG A 399 11.43 -19.05 -0.23
N ARG A 400 11.66 -17.74 -0.04
CA ARG A 400 10.67 -16.87 0.62
C ARG A 400 9.43 -16.70 -0.25
N SER A 401 8.26 -16.55 0.40
CA SER A 401 6.99 -16.33 -0.32
C SER A 401 7.03 -15.13 -1.28
N SER A 402 7.78 -14.08 -0.92
CA SER A 402 7.99 -12.93 -1.80
C SER A 402 8.85 -13.28 -3.04
N GLU A 403 9.82 -14.17 -2.90
CA GLU A 403 10.69 -14.60 -3.99
C GLU A 403 9.91 -15.46 -5.00
N ILE A 404 9.14 -16.43 -4.50
CA ILE A 404 8.27 -17.27 -5.36
C ILE A 404 7.20 -16.43 -6.07
N ARG A 405 6.55 -15.52 -5.34
CA ARG A 405 5.49 -14.66 -5.89
C ARG A 405 5.97 -13.78 -7.05
N HIS A 406 7.21 -13.33 -7.00
CA HIS A 406 7.80 -12.46 -8.03
C HIS A 406 8.53 -13.24 -9.12
N CYS A 407 8.45 -14.59 -9.15
CA CYS A 407 9.03 -15.36 -10.23
C CYS A 407 8.44 -14.93 -11.58
N GLU A 408 9.32 -14.74 -12.54
CA GLU A 408 8.94 -14.49 -13.92
C GLU A 408 8.32 -15.75 -14.54
N PHE A 409 7.46 -15.58 -15.53
CA PHE A 409 6.84 -16.70 -16.22
C PHE A 409 7.89 -17.65 -16.87
N GLY A 410 8.94 -17.09 -17.44
CA GLY A 410 10.08 -17.83 -18.02
C GLY A 410 11.20 -18.11 -17.02
N CYS A 411 10.88 -18.56 -15.81
CA CYS A 411 11.86 -18.79 -14.75
C CYS A 411 12.68 -20.09 -14.88
N LEU A 412 12.31 -20.98 -15.79
CA LEU A 412 13.02 -22.23 -16.04
C LEU A 412 14.03 -22.07 -17.19
N SER A 413 15.19 -22.69 -17.03
CA SER A 413 16.15 -22.90 -18.09
C SER A 413 16.85 -24.25 -17.93
N PRO A 414 17.34 -24.86 -19.02
CA PRO A 414 18.06 -26.12 -18.95
C PRO A 414 19.29 -26.04 -18.04
N ALA A 415 19.59 -27.08 -17.31
CA ALA A 415 20.87 -27.22 -16.66
C ALA A 415 21.96 -27.36 -17.71
N ALA A 416 23.12 -26.73 -17.49
CA ALA A 416 24.25 -26.77 -18.44
C ALA A 416 25.56 -27.14 -17.73
N GLY A 417 26.51 -27.68 -18.47
CA GLY A 417 27.85 -28.03 -18.02
C GLY A 417 27.84 -29.14 -16.95
N ARG A 418 28.77 -29.05 -15.97
CA ARG A 418 28.95 -30.07 -14.93
C ARG A 418 27.69 -30.46 -14.17
N ALA A 419 26.71 -29.55 -14.07
CA ALA A 419 25.45 -29.84 -13.41
C ALA A 419 24.59 -30.84 -14.21
N ALA A 420 24.60 -30.76 -15.55
CA ALA A 420 23.91 -31.71 -16.42
C ALA A 420 24.63 -33.08 -16.43
N GLU A 421 25.97 -33.08 -16.37
CA GLU A 421 26.77 -34.30 -16.29
C GLU A 421 26.63 -35.04 -14.96
N ALA A 422 26.50 -34.28 -13.86
CA ALA A 422 26.33 -34.85 -12.52
C ALA A 422 24.94 -35.46 -12.26
N ALA A 423 23.94 -35.10 -13.05
CA ALA A 423 22.57 -35.55 -12.91
C ALA A 423 22.33 -37.02 -13.29
N GLN A 424 23.32 -37.71 -13.88
CA GLN A 424 23.26 -39.15 -14.21
C GLN A 424 21.95 -39.61 -14.88
N GLY A 425 21.30 -38.72 -15.66
CA GLY A 425 20.01 -39.02 -16.33
C GLY A 425 18.78 -38.52 -15.60
N GLU A 426 18.91 -37.91 -14.42
CA GLU A 426 17.82 -37.19 -13.79
C GLU A 426 17.55 -35.86 -14.50
N GLU A 427 16.27 -35.52 -14.70
CA GLU A 427 15.88 -34.25 -15.30
C GLU A 427 16.05 -33.12 -14.26
N ILE A 428 17.15 -32.37 -14.41
CA ILE A 428 17.40 -31.18 -13.59
C ILE A 428 17.28 -29.90 -14.43
N ALA A 429 16.78 -28.84 -13.84
CA ALA A 429 16.70 -27.53 -14.46
C ALA A 429 17.25 -26.43 -13.55
N ARG A 430 17.50 -25.27 -14.15
CA ARG A 430 17.80 -24.04 -13.40
C ARG A 430 16.53 -23.26 -13.18
N PHE A 431 16.23 -22.98 -11.92
CA PHE A 431 15.14 -22.12 -11.50
C PHE A 431 15.66 -20.73 -11.13
N ARG A 432 15.27 -19.72 -11.91
CA ARG A 432 15.62 -18.32 -11.69
C ARG A 432 14.57 -17.66 -10.82
N TYR A 433 14.99 -17.09 -9.70
CA TYR A 433 14.12 -16.39 -8.77
C TYR A 433 14.67 -15.01 -8.40
N ALA A 434 13.80 -14.11 -7.95
CA ALA A 434 14.16 -12.77 -7.54
C ALA A 434 14.57 -12.74 -6.07
N GLN A 435 15.79 -12.31 -5.74
CA GLN A 435 16.18 -12.05 -4.37
C GLN A 435 15.53 -10.76 -3.87
N THR A 436 14.51 -10.86 -3.01
CA THR A 436 13.72 -9.70 -2.57
C THR A 436 14.35 -8.89 -1.42
N LYS A 437 15.34 -9.44 -0.72
CA LYS A 437 16.05 -8.73 0.37
C LYS A 437 17.27 -7.94 -0.09
N ILE A 438 17.81 -8.28 -1.24
CA ILE A 438 19.04 -7.69 -1.79
C ILE A 438 18.69 -7.28 -3.21
N ASP A 439 18.89 -6.00 -3.57
CA ASP A 439 18.68 -5.52 -4.94
C ASP A 439 19.85 -5.98 -5.86
N ILE A 440 20.06 -7.28 -5.88
CA ILE A 440 21.03 -7.94 -6.77
C ILE A 440 20.25 -8.62 -7.89
N ALA A 441 20.95 -8.90 -8.99
CA ALA A 441 20.42 -9.68 -10.11
C ALA A 441 19.71 -10.96 -9.65
N PRO A 442 18.70 -11.43 -10.38
CA PRO A 442 18.06 -12.70 -10.10
C PRO A 442 19.08 -13.80 -9.89
N ASP A 443 18.87 -14.63 -8.87
CA ASP A 443 19.72 -15.79 -8.59
C ASP A 443 19.09 -17.06 -9.17
N THR A 444 19.89 -18.11 -9.30
CA THR A 444 19.46 -19.40 -9.82
C THR A 444 19.81 -20.53 -8.87
N ILE A 445 18.91 -21.49 -8.73
CA ILE A 445 19.17 -22.77 -8.06
C ILE A 445 18.88 -23.92 -9.02
N LEU A 446 19.53 -25.05 -8.78
CA LEU A 446 19.16 -26.28 -9.44
C LEU A 446 17.95 -26.89 -8.74
N ILE A 447 17.04 -27.42 -9.53
CA ILE A 447 15.79 -28.04 -9.11
C ILE A 447 15.63 -29.38 -9.83
N ASP A 448 14.95 -30.31 -9.18
CA ASP A 448 14.62 -31.63 -9.67
C ASP A 448 13.36 -31.63 -10.56
N SER A 449 13.05 -32.78 -11.10
CA SER A 449 11.89 -33.02 -11.99
C SER A 449 10.55 -32.74 -11.30
N GLU A 450 10.43 -32.96 -9.99
CA GLU A 450 9.19 -32.68 -9.26
C GLU A 450 8.89 -31.19 -9.24
N VAL A 451 9.88 -30.37 -8.93
CA VAL A 451 9.74 -28.91 -8.93
C VAL A 451 9.51 -28.37 -10.34
N VAL A 452 10.19 -28.94 -11.36
CA VAL A 452 9.98 -28.61 -12.77
C VAL A 452 8.52 -28.86 -13.15
N ALA A 453 7.96 -30.04 -12.84
CA ALA A 453 6.59 -30.40 -13.16
C ALA A 453 5.55 -29.42 -12.55
N ILE A 454 5.76 -28.99 -11.29
CA ILE A 454 4.87 -28.01 -10.63
C ILE A 454 4.91 -26.66 -11.36
N ILE A 455 6.10 -26.20 -11.78
CA ILE A 455 6.24 -24.93 -12.49
C ILE A 455 5.58 -25.00 -13.87
N GLU A 456 5.79 -26.09 -14.62
CA GLU A 456 5.18 -26.30 -15.93
C GLU A 456 3.64 -26.42 -15.84
N GLU A 457 3.14 -27.09 -14.82
CA GLU A 457 1.70 -27.15 -14.56
C GLU A 457 1.12 -25.77 -14.29
N GLN A 458 1.83 -24.95 -13.50
CA GLN A 458 1.43 -23.57 -13.25
C GLN A 458 1.48 -22.73 -14.54
N GLN A 459 2.49 -22.90 -15.38
CA GLN A 459 2.59 -22.21 -16.66
C GLN A 459 1.45 -22.60 -17.61
N ARG A 460 1.06 -23.90 -17.67
CA ARG A 460 -0.09 -24.36 -18.44
C ARG A 460 -1.36 -23.71 -17.92
N TRP A 461 -1.61 -23.78 -16.61
CA TRP A 461 -2.77 -23.17 -15.98
C TRP A 461 -2.90 -21.67 -16.29
N VAL A 462 -1.79 -20.93 -16.29
CA VAL A 462 -1.78 -19.50 -16.63
C VAL A 462 -2.15 -19.28 -18.10
N ARG A 463 -1.57 -20.06 -19.03
CA ARG A 463 -1.90 -19.96 -20.47
C ARG A 463 -3.38 -20.24 -20.74
N ASP A 464 -3.91 -21.29 -20.12
CA ASP A 464 -5.32 -21.68 -20.27
C ASP A 464 -6.27 -20.63 -19.70
N ARG A 465 -5.88 -20.00 -18.60
CA ARG A 465 -6.68 -18.98 -17.92
C ARG A 465 -6.68 -17.63 -18.65
N PHE A 466 -5.60 -17.31 -19.35
CA PHE A 466 -5.38 -16.01 -19.99
C PHE A 466 -4.91 -16.20 -21.45
N PRO A 467 -5.77 -16.74 -22.32
CA PRO A 467 -5.40 -17.02 -23.72
C PRO A 467 -5.05 -15.71 -24.45
N GLY A 468 -3.99 -15.76 -25.26
CA GLY A 468 -3.55 -14.61 -26.08
C GLY A 468 -2.75 -13.53 -25.33
N ILE A 469 -2.55 -13.66 -24.02
CA ILE A 469 -1.77 -12.70 -23.22
C ILE A 469 -0.42 -13.34 -22.86
N GLN A 470 0.67 -12.60 -23.08
CA GLN A 470 1.98 -13.02 -22.62
C GLN A 470 2.14 -12.67 -21.13
N PRO A 471 2.14 -13.66 -20.22
CA PRO A 471 2.22 -13.39 -18.78
C PRO A 471 3.64 -12.99 -18.40
N ARG A 472 3.77 -11.96 -17.56
CA ARG A 472 5.06 -11.54 -16.98
C ARG A 472 5.47 -12.42 -15.80
N HIS A 473 4.51 -12.78 -14.94
CA HIS A 473 4.74 -13.53 -13.71
C HIS A 473 4.19 -14.93 -13.77
N LEU A 474 4.88 -15.87 -13.10
CA LEU A 474 4.42 -17.25 -12.94
C LEU A 474 3.10 -17.31 -12.12
N PHE A 475 2.94 -16.40 -11.18
CA PHE A 475 1.76 -16.28 -10.30
C PHE A 475 1.05 -14.94 -10.51
N PRO A 476 0.26 -14.77 -11.60
CA PRO A 476 -0.48 -13.54 -11.85
C PRO A 476 -1.67 -13.39 -10.89
N PRO A 477 -2.15 -12.16 -10.65
CA PRO A 477 -3.37 -11.92 -9.87
C PRO A 477 -4.59 -12.57 -10.53
N ALA A 478 -5.42 -13.26 -9.76
CA ALA A 478 -6.55 -14.04 -10.26
C ALA A 478 -7.63 -13.22 -11.02
N HIS A 479 -7.69 -11.90 -10.80
CA HIS A 479 -8.73 -11.00 -11.33
C HIS A 479 -8.20 -9.86 -12.19
N ARG A 480 -6.93 -9.91 -12.63
CA ARG A 480 -6.30 -8.84 -13.43
C ARG A 480 -5.51 -9.43 -14.58
N GLU A 481 -5.40 -8.66 -15.67
CA GLU A 481 -4.58 -9.05 -16.82
C GLU A 481 -3.13 -9.37 -16.41
N PRO A 482 -2.62 -10.53 -16.80
CA PRO A 482 -1.27 -10.99 -16.40
C PRO A 482 -0.12 -10.14 -16.94
N GLY A 483 -0.36 -9.25 -17.89
CA GLY A 483 0.63 -8.33 -18.46
C GLY A 483 0.94 -7.11 -17.58
N ARG A 484 0.14 -6.83 -16.54
CA ARG A 484 0.40 -5.70 -15.63
C ARG A 484 1.55 -5.99 -14.66
N ARG A 485 2.28 -4.94 -14.28
CA ARG A 485 3.50 -4.98 -13.44
C ARG A 485 3.30 -5.52 -12.00
N GLN A 486 2.13 -6.05 -11.63
CA GLN A 486 1.85 -6.49 -10.26
C GLN A 486 1.80 -8.01 -10.13
N ALA A 487 2.62 -8.55 -9.23
CA ALA A 487 2.50 -9.91 -8.72
C ALA A 487 1.30 -10.06 -7.77
N LEU A 488 0.91 -11.29 -7.41
CA LEU A 488 -0.15 -11.58 -6.43
C LEU A 488 -0.02 -10.75 -5.15
N PRO A 489 -1.08 -10.07 -4.69
CA PRO A 489 -1.03 -9.34 -3.43
C PRO A 489 -0.86 -10.28 -2.22
N VAL A 490 -0.11 -9.83 -1.21
CA VAL A 490 0.22 -10.61 0.01
C VAL A 490 -1.02 -11.16 0.73
N GLY A 491 -2.18 -10.50 0.60
CA GLY A 491 -3.42 -10.89 1.27
C GLY A 491 -4.07 -12.19 0.75
N HIS A 492 -3.68 -12.69 -0.41
CA HIS A 492 -4.24 -13.93 -0.96
C HIS A 492 -3.66 -15.21 -0.35
N LEU A 493 -2.59 -15.12 0.44
CA LEU A 493 -2.02 -16.24 1.20
C LEU A 493 -2.69 -16.47 2.57
N HIS A 494 -3.66 -15.67 2.95
CA HIS A 494 -4.52 -16.04 4.06
C HIS A 494 -5.40 -17.22 3.61
N VAL A 495 -4.95 -18.42 3.87
CA VAL A 495 -5.77 -19.62 3.86
C VAL A 495 -6.92 -19.33 4.83
N PRO A 496 -8.18 -19.24 4.37
CA PRO A 496 -9.28 -19.19 5.31
C PRO A 496 -9.21 -20.49 6.11
N VAL A 497 -8.92 -20.41 7.39
CA VAL A 497 -9.13 -21.56 8.28
C VAL A 497 -10.60 -21.93 8.09
N ALA A 498 -10.85 -23.07 7.48
CA ALA A 498 -12.19 -23.57 7.24
C ALA A 498 -12.92 -23.52 8.58
N ARG A 499 -14.03 -22.76 8.63
CA ARG A 499 -14.92 -22.83 9.79
C ARG A 499 -15.40 -24.28 9.84
N VAL A 500 -14.84 -25.03 10.77
CA VAL A 500 -15.35 -26.33 11.15
C VAL A 500 -16.78 -26.07 11.64
N GLN A 501 -17.77 -26.43 10.82
CA GLN A 501 -19.13 -26.59 11.32
C GLN A 501 -19.08 -27.76 12.31
N GLN A 502 -19.00 -27.44 13.61
CA GLN A 502 -19.32 -28.39 14.64
C GLN A 502 -20.81 -28.68 14.52
N ASP A 503 -21.15 -29.83 13.98
CA ASP A 503 -22.50 -30.38 14.11
C ASP A 503 -22.81 -30.49 15.61
N ARG A 504 -23.61 -29.57 16.12
CA ARG A 504 -24.19 -29.69 17.45
C ARG A 504 -25.15 -30.86 17.40
N PRO A 505 -24.97 -31.91 18.21
CA PRO A 505 -26.00 -32.94 18.35
C PRO A 505 -27.27 -32.25 18.83
N GLY A 506 -28.37 -32.55 18.14
CA GLY A 506 -29.70 -31.98 18.36
C GLY A 506 -30.17 -32.09 19.82
N ARG A 507 -30.81 -31.02 20.27
CA ARG A 507 -31.85 -31.08 21.31
C ARG A 507 -33.20 -30.88 20.65
#